data_88bad9f7d7a5041fb31cd05d79a2d868
#
_entry.id   88bad9f7d7a5041fb31cd05d79a2d868
#
_cell.length_a   1.000
_cell.length_b   1.000
_cell.length_c   1.000
_cell.angle_alpha   90.00
_cell.angle_beta   90.00
_cell.angle_gamma   90.00
#
_symmetry.space_group_name_H-M   'P 1'
#
loop_
_entity.id
_entity.type
_entity.pdbx_description
1 polymer ?
#
loop_
_entity_poly.entity_id
_entity_poly.type
_entity_poly.pdbx_seq_one_letter_code
_entity_poly.pdbx_strand_id
1 'polypeptide(L)'
;MKFEYMILNHFFLTIAVFLAFSSTSCSSVDEVLFSNKKDPFENTNRKIFVFNDNLDTVVLEPIAAGYNKVIPSHAKTAINNHVYWVGLPNNTINSALQRKWENATISSLHFTVNALTLGFVNLMKEDEPPHQQDFGQTLAFYGVSEGPYVVVPVTGGKTSRHTIAEVINFVINPYSAFTESKTIDQAISFQPVLTTISWRARNFELVNDLKYNSLDAYVRARSAYYQNRFKKIQSDNNINAPSEADSLFDNLDTER
;
A
#
# COMPACT_ATOMS: atom_id res chain seq x y z
N MET A 1 -8.87 -12.24 34.00
CA MET A 1 -10.30 -11.97 33.75
C MET A 1 -10.58 -10.67 33.00
N LYS A 2 -10.11 -9.47 33.41
CA LYS A 2 -10.39 -8.22 32.66
C LYS A 2 -9.78 -8.17 31.26
N PHE A 3 -8.64 -8.79 31.04
CA PHE A 3 -7.92 -8.79 29.76
C PHE A 3 -8.60 -9.69 28.70
N GLU A 4 -9.15 -10.83 29.10
CA GLU A 4 -9.90 -11.72 28.20
C GLU A 4 -11.22 -11.11 27.73
N TYR A 5 -11.92 -10.40 28.59
CA TYR A 5 -13.16 -9.70 28.23
C TYR A 5 -12.89 -8.53 27.25
N MET A 6 -11.74 -7.88 27.37
CA MET A 6 -11.35 -6.78 26.46
C MET A 6 -11.04 -7.30 25.05
N ILE A 7 -10.35 -8.43 24.94
CA ILE A 7 -10.06 -9.09 23.65
C ILE A 7 -11.35 -9.61 23.00
N LEU A 8 -12.23 -10.23 23.79
CA LEU A 8 -13.50 -10.76 23.30
C LEU A 8 -14.45 -9.65 22.80
N ASN A 9 -14.53 -8.53 23.52
CA ASN A 9 -15.33 -7.37 23.09
C ASN A 9 -14.79 -6.72 21.82
N HIS A 10 -13.46 -6.62 21.66
CA HIS A 10 -12.86 -6.09 20.43
C HIS A 10 -13.08 -7.06 19.26
N PHE A 11 -13.03 -8.37 19.50
CA PHE A 11 -13.31 -9.39 18.49
C PHE A 11 -14.77 -9.35 18.02
N PHE A 12 -15.74 -9.20 18.92
CA PHE A 12 -17.16 -9.05 18.56
C PHE A 12 -17.44 -7.73 17.84
N LEU A 13 -16.78 -6.64 18.23
CA LEU A 13 -16.91 -5.33 17.56
C LEU A 13 -16.36 -5.38 16.12
N THR A 14 -15.25 -6.07 15.90
CA THR A 14 -14.68 -6.26 14.55
C THR A 14 -15.56 -7.14 13.67
N ILE A 15 -16.17 -8.20 14.22
CA ILE A 15 -17.13 -9.05 13.48
C ILE A 15 -18.41 -8.28 13.14
N ALA A 16 -18.93 -7.46 14.05
CA ALA A 16 -20.11 -6.63 13.79
C ALA A 16 -19.90 -5.58 12.68
N VAL A 17 -18.71 -4.97 12.64
CA VAL A 17 -18.30 -4.06 11.55
C VAL A 17 -18.18 -4.85 10.23
N PHE A 18 -17.69 -6.09 10.27
CA PHE A 18 -17.54 -6.92 9.07
C PHE A 18 -18.90 -7.34 8.46
N LEU A 19 -19.89 -7.65 9.31
CA LEU A 19 -21.25 -8.03 8.88
C LEU A 19 -22.08 -6.85 8.32
N ALA A 20 -21.78 -5.63 8.72
CA ALA A 20 -22.49 -4.44 8.23
C ALA A 20 -22.11 -4.06 6.78
N PHE A 21 -21.00 -4.60 6.22
CA PHE A 21 -20.49 -4.27 4.87
C PHE A 21 -20.84 -5.32 3.79
N SER A 22 -21.61 -6.37 4.11
CA SER A 22 -21.84 -7.50 3.18
C SER A 22 -22.98 -7.31 2.17
N SER A 23 -23.49 -6.12 1.97
CA SER A 23 -24.56 -5.85 1.01
C SER A 23 -24.20 -4.76 0.01
N THR A 24 -23.36 -5.09 -1.00
CA THR A 24 -23.35 -4.30 -2.24
C THR A 24 -22.89 -5.12 -3.44
N SER A 25 -23.70 -4.99 -4.49
CA SER A 25 -23.70 -5.58 -5.83
C SER A 25 -22.35 -5.71 -6.55
N CYS A 26 -22.22 -6.79 -7.32
CA CYS A 26 -21.31 -6.90 -8.47
C CYS A 26 -21.55 -5.76 -9.47
N SER A 27 -20.53 -4.96 -9.75
CA SER A 27 -20.45 -4.10 -10.92
C SER A 27 -19.26 -4.50 -11.77
N SER A 28 -19.44 -4.56 -13.10
CA SER A 28 -18.43 -4.92 -14.09
C SER A 28 -17.21 -3.98 -14.05
N VAL A 29 -16.05 -4.52 -14.35
CA VAL A 29 -14.73 -3.88 -14.21
C VAL A 29 -14.55 -2.66 -15.12
N ASP A 30 -15.19 -2.64 -16.30
CA ASP A 30 -14.99 -1.62 -17.33
C ASP A 30 -15.61 -0.26 -17.01
N GLU A 31 -16.68 -0.22 -16.22
CA GLU A 31 -17.34 1.04 -15.81
C GLU A 31 -16.58 1.80 -14.71
N VAL A 32 -15.54 1.19 -14.17
CA VAL A 32 -14.87 1.56 -12.93
C VAL A 32 -13.73 2.54 -13.11
N LEU A 33 -13.01 2.49 -14.24
CA LEU A 33 -11.81 3.27 -14.45
C LEU A 33 -12.04 4.75 -14.77
N PHE A 34 -13.20 5.10 -15.36
CA PHE A 34 -13.43 6.44 -15.90
C PHE A 34 -14.69 7.16 -15.37
N SER A 35 -15.48 6.55 -14.49
CA SER A 35 -16.73 7.15 -14.00
C SER A 35 -16.52 8.03 -12.76
N ASN A 36 -16.99 9.28 -12.80
CA ASN A 36 -17.12 10.17 -11.63
C ASN A 36 -17.98 9.58 -10.49
N LYS A 37 -18.69 8.49 -10.75
CA LYS A 37 -19.57 7.82 -9.77
C LYS A 37 -18.81 7.16 -8.60
N LYS A 38 -17.50 6.95 -8.70
CA LYS A 38 -16.71 6.33 -7.62
C LYS A 38 -16.08 7.31 -6.64
N ASP A 39 -16.24 8.59 -6.85
CA ASP A 39 -15.78 9.62 -5.92
C ASP A 39 -16.93 10.50 -5.42
N PRO A 40 -17.84 9.94 -4.62
CA PRO A 40 -18.95 10.70 -4.07
C PRO A 40 -18.50 11.80 -3.11
N PHE A 41 -17.26 11.75 -2.65
CA PHE A 41 -16.67 12.69 -1.70
C PHE A 41 -15.68 13.66 -2.34
N GLU A 42 -15.70 13.84 -3.68
CA GLU A 42 -14.69 14.61 -4.42
C GLU A 42 -14.44 15.99 -3.79
N ASN A 43 -15.49 16.74 -3.41
CA ASN A 43 -15.34 18.06 -2.82
C ASN A 43 -14.53 18.05 -1.51
N THR A 44 -14.73 17.05 -0.68
CA THR A 44 -14.00 16.86 0.58
C THR A 44 -12.59 16.32 0.30
N ASN A 45 -12.50 15.33 -0.58
CA ASN A 45 -11.24 14.72 -0.98
C ASN A 45 -10.27 15.74 -1.57
N ARG A 46 -10.73 16.67 -2.41
CA ARG A 46 -9.90 17.75 -2.96
C ARG A 46 -9.35 18.68 -1.88
N LYS A 47 -10.13 19.01 -0.85
CA LYS A 47 -9.65 19.84 0.27
C LYS A 47 -8.54 19.14 1.06
N ILE A 48 -8.73 17.84 1.35
CA ILE A 48 -7.74 17.04 2.06
C ILE A 48 -6.50 16.81 1.17
N PHE A 49 -6.69 16.63 -0.15
CA PHE A 49 -5.60 16.51 -1.11
C PHE A 49 -4.73 17.78 -1.10
N VAL A 50 -5.32 18.97 -1.14
CA VAL A 50 -4.59 20.25 -1.05
C VAL A 50 -3.84 20.36 0.27
N PHE A 51 -4.45 19.94 1.39
CA PHE A 51 -3.75 19.87 2.67
C PHE A 51 -2.53 18.95 2.62
N ASN A 52 -2.68 17.74 2.07
CA ASN A 52 -1.58 16.78 1.93
C ASN A 52 -0.48 17.31 0.99
N ASP A 53 -0.85 17.97 -0.10
CA ASP A 53 0.07 18.56 -1.05
C ASP A 53 0.89 19.69 -0.42
N ASN A 54 0.25 20.56 0.36
CA ASN A 54 0.96 21.59 1.14
C ASN A 54 1.90 20.98 2.17
N LEU A 55 1.48 19.92 2.86
CA LEU A 55 2.32 19.21 3.82
C LEU A 55 3.54 18.56 3.11
N ASP A 56 3.33 17.96 1.94
CA ASP A 56 4.43 17.43 1.13
C ASP A 56 5.40 18.54 0.73
N THR A 57 4.90 19.65 0.19
CA THR A 57 5.72 20.78 -0.26
C THR A 57 6.57 21.38 0.85
N VAL A 58 6.00 21.56 2.04
CA VAL A 58 6.68 22.23 3.17
C VAL A 58 7.59 21.28 3.94
N VAL A 59 7.26 20.00 4.00
CA VAL A 59 7.94 19.03 4.88
C VAL A 59 8.60 17.89 4.10
N LEU A 60 7.83 17.10 3.35
CA LEU A 60 8.35 15.86 2.77
C LEU A 60 9.27 16.11 1.57
N GLU A 61 8.93 17.04 0.71
CA GLU A 61 9.73 17.37 -0.48
C GLU A 61 11.14 17.86 -0.11
N PRO A 62 11.33 18.87 0.78
CA PRO A 62 12.67 19.29 1.18
C PRO A 62 13.45 18.22 1.93
N ILE A 63 12.79 17.39 2.76
CA ILE A 63 13.45 16.27 3.44
C ILE A 63 13.90 15.22 2.40
N ALA A 64 13.05 14.88 1.43
CA ALA A 64 13.38 13.92 0.37
C ALA A 64 14.50 14.44 -0.55
N ALA A 65 14.51 15.74 -0.88
CA ALA A 65 15.59 16.37 -1.62
C ALA A 65 16.92 16.31 -0.84
N GLY A 66 16.89 16.65 0.45
CA GLY A 66 18.04 16.53 1.35
C GLY A 66 18.55 15.09 1.44
N TYR A 67 17.63 14.13 1.62
CA TYR A 67 17.95 12.70 1.64
C TYR A 67 18.65 12.26 0.33
N ASN A 68 18.12 12.72 -0.82
CA ASN A 68 18.71 12.37 -2.11
C ASN A 68 20.10 12.98 -2.32
N LYS A 69 20.36 14.15 -1.75
CA LYS A 69 21.64 14.85 -1.87
C LYS A 69 22.72 14.31 -0.92
N VAL A 70 22.32 13.95 0.30
CA VAL A 70 23.27 13.64 1.40
C VAL A 70 23.54 12.14 1.50
N ILE A 71 22.51 11.30 1.29
CA ILE A 71 22.65 9.84 1.51
C ILE A 71 23.25 9.17 0.25
N PRO A 72 24.40 8.47 0.40
CA PRO A 72 25.00 7.72 -0.71
C PRO A 72 24.09 6.60 -1.23
N SER A 73 24.27 6.21 -2.51
CA SER A 73 23.45 5.19 -3.16
C SER A 73 23.41 3.85 -2.42
N HIS A 74 24.54 3.37 -1.95
CA HIS A 74 24.63 2.11 -1.19
C HIS A 74 23.86 2.17 0.15
N ALA A 75 23.88 3.32 0.84
CA ALA A 75 23.09 3.49 2.06
C ALA A 75 21.58 3.58 1.76
N LYS A 76 21.18 4.23 0.66
CA LYS A 76 19.78 4.22 0.19
C LYS A 76 19.32 2.79 -0.11
N THR A 77 20.16 1.98 -0.78
CA THR A 77 19.85 0.57 -1.05
C THR A 77 19.66 -0.19 0.26
N ALA A 78 20.58 -0.04 1.23
CA ALA A 78 20.46 -0.70 2.53
C ALA A 78 19.18 -0.30 3.27
N ILE A 79 18.83 0.99 3.29
CA ILE A 79 17.58 1.48 3.89
C ILE A 79 16.35 0.88 3.17
N ASN A 80 16.35 0.85 1.85
CA ASN A 80 15.24 0.27 1.09
C ASN A 80 15.09 -1.24 1.35
N ASN A 81 16.20 -1.98 1.45
CA ASN A 81 16.19 -3.39 1.79
C ASN A 81 15.60 -3.61 3.20
N HIS A 82 16.00 -2.79 4.17
CA HIS A 82 15.45 -2.86 5.53
C HIS A 82 13.94 -2.58 5.55
N VAL A 83 13.49 -1.52 4.88
CA VAL A 83 12.05 -1.19 4.76
C VAL A 83 11.27 -2.34 4.12
N TYR A 84 11.81 -2.93 3.06
CA TYR A 84 11.23 -4.11 2.42
C TYR A 84 11.17 -5.30 3.37
N TRP A 85 12.28 -5.61 4.05
CA TRP A 85 12.39 -6.73 5.00
C TRP A 85 11.36 -6.63 6.14
N VAL A 86 11.17 -5.45 6.71
CA VAL A 86 10.15 -5.20 7.75
C VAL A 86 8.74 -5.46 7.22
N GLY A 87 8.46 -5.30 5.93
CA GLY A 87 7.16 -5.62 5.33
C GLY A 87 6.89 -7.12 5.14
N LEU A 88 7.93 -7.97 5.14
CA LEU A 88 7.80 -9.39 4.77
C LEU A 88 6.89 -10.22 5.68
N PRO A 89 6.85 -10.06 7.01
CA PRO A 89 5.90 -10.80 7.84
C PRO A 89 4.43 -10.51 7.48
N ASN A 90 4.10 -9.24 7.21
CA ASN A 90 2.78 -8.88 6.76
C ASN A 90 2.48 -9.45 5.36
N ASN A 91 3.47 -9.45 4.46
CA ASN A 91 3.38 -10.08 3.16
C ASN A 91 3.13 -11.59 3.27
N THR A 92 3.87 -12.28 4.15
CA THR A 92 3.72 -13.73 4.43
C THR A 92 2.30 -14.05 4.88
N ILE A 93 1.77 -13.31 5.87
CA ILE A 93 0.42 -13.51 6.40
C ILE A 93 -0.64 -13.30 5.31
N ASN A 94 -0.55 -12.21 4.56
CA ASN A 94 -1.52 -11.89 3.52
C ASN A 94 -1.46 -12.89 2.35
N SER A 95 -0.26 -13.35 1.97
CA SER A 95 -0.09 -14.39 0.96
C SER A 95 -0.73 -15.71 1.41
N ALA A 96 -0.51 -16.12 2.66
CA ALA A 96 -1.11 -17.33 3.21
C ALA A 96 -2.64 -17.23 3.27
N LEU A 97 -3.20 -16.10 3.70
CA LEU A 97 -4.64 -15.84 3.72
C LEU A 97 -5.25 -15.88 2.30
N GLN A 98 -4.49 -15.48 1.27
CA GLN A 98 -4.89 -15.54 -0.12
C GLN A 98 -4.61 -16.90 -0.78
N ARG A 99 -4.14 -17.89 -0.01
CA ARG A 99 -3.75 -19.24 -0.48
C ARG A 99 -2.58 -19.24 -1.48
N LYS A 100 -1.78 -18.20 -1.52
CA LYS A 100 -0.56 -18.04 -2.32
C LYS A 100 0.63 -18.62 -1.54
N TRP A 101 0.65 -19.93 -1.37
CA TRP A 101 1.60 -20.63 -0.48
C TRP A 101 3.05 -20.46 -0.93
N GLU A 102 3.30 -20.42 -2.24
CA GLU A 102 4.64 -20.19 -2.79
C GLU A 102 5.14 -18.81 -2.36
N ASN A 103 4.37 -17.75 -2.61
CA ASN A 103 4.75 -16.39 -2.22
C ASN A 103 4.90 -16.23 -0.70
N ALA A 104 4.05 -16.91 0.08
CA ALA A 104 4.16 -16.93 1.55
C ALA A 104 5.47 -17.60 2.01
N THR A 105 5.83 -18.72 1.40
CA THR A 105 7.07 -19.45 1.71
C THR A 105 8.30 -18.63 1.34
N ILE A 106 8.35 -18.07 0.13
CA ILE A 106 9.46 -17.23 -0.34
C ILE A 106 9.61 -16.00 0.57
N SER A 107 8.50 -15.32 0.89
CA SER A 107 8.52 -14.15 1.80
C SER A 107 9.06 -14.51 3.19
N SER A 108 8.66 -15.66 3.72
CA SER A 108 9.10 -16.17 5.02
C SER A 108 10.61 -16.50 5.03
N LEU A 109 11.10 -17.12 3.95
CA LEU A 109 12.54 -17.41 3.76
C LEU A 109 13.34 -16.12 3.67
N HIS A 110 12.90 -15.15 2.85
CA HIS A 110 13.56 -13.83 2.76
C HIS A 110 13.61 -13.13 4.11
N PHE A 111 12.52 -13.17 4.88
CA PHE A 111 12.51 -12.61 6.23
C PHE A 111 13.54 -13.26 7.12
N THR A 112 13.58 -14.61 7.16
CA THR A 112 14.44 -15.38 8.06
C THR A 112 15.93 -15.22 7.68
N VAL A 113 16.27 -15.34 6.41
CA VAL A 113 17.65 -15.25 5.94
C VAL A 113 18.20 -13.83 6.13
N ASN A 114 17.42 -12.82 5.74
CA ASN A 114 17.84 -11.43 5.84
C ASN A 114 17.80 -10.88 7.28
N ALA A 115 17.20 -11.60 8.24
CA ALA A 115 17.25 -11.25 9.66
C ALA A 115 18.69 -11.17 10.20
N LEU A 116 19.63 -11.94 9.65
CA LEU A 116 21.06 -11.90 10.02
C LEU A 116 21.69 -10.51 9.84
N THR A 117 21.15 -9.71 8.92
CA THR A 117 21.61 -8.34 8.65
C THR A 117 20.56 -7.29 9.03
N LEU A 118 19.51 -7.68 9.78
CA LEU A 118 18.33 -6.85 10.03
C LEU A 118 17.72 -6.30 8.72
N GLY A 119 17.84 -7.05 7.63
CA GLY A 119 17.34 -6.68 6.31
C GLY A 119 18.16 -5.62 5.57
N PHE A 120 19.23 -5.07 6.15
CA PHE A 120 20.03 -4.05 5.45
C PHE A 120 20.78 -4.60 4.23
N VAL A 121 21.11 -5.88 4.23
CA VAL A 121 21.69 -6.57 3.08
C VAL A 121 20.73 -7.66 2.62
N ASN A 122 20.37 -7.66 1.33
CA ASN A 122 19.63 -8.76 0.77
C ASN A 122 20.61 -9.91 0.46
N LEU A 123 20.54 -10.97 1.27
CA LEU A 123 21.36 -12.16 1.15
C LEU A 123 20.78 -13.17 0.16
N MET A 124 19.53 -13.04 -0.20
CA MET A 124 18.86 -13.87 -1.19
C MET A 124 18.89 -13.17 -2.56
N LYS A 125 19.75 -13.70 -3.44
CA LYS A 125 19.79 -13.28 -4.84
C LYS A 125 18.73 -14.07 -5.60
N GLU A 126 17.56 -13.52 -5.73
CA GLU A 126 16.54 -14.03 -6.63
C GLU A 126 16.32 -13.05 -7.77
N ASP A 127 16.10 -13.60 -8.97
CA ASP A 127 15.78 -12.80 -10.15
C ASP A 127 14.43 -12.11 -9.99
N GLU A 128 13.53 -12.68 -9.17
CA GLU A 128 12.22 -12.11 -8.84
C GLU A 128 11.97 -12.11 -7.32
N PRO A 129 11.89 -10.93 -6.67
CA PRO A 129 11.50 -10.83 -5.27
C PRO A 129 10.02 -11.21 -5.08
N PRO A 130 9.62 -11.72 -3.89
CA PRO A 130 8.23 -12.07 -3.64
C PRO A 130 7.29 -10.89 -3.87
N HIS A 131 6.16 -11.17 -4.51
CA HIS A 131 5.13 -10.17 -4.77
C HIS A 131 4.58 -9.62 -3.47
N GLN A 132 4.50 -8.29 -3.35
CA GLN A 132 3.99 -7.67 -2.15
C GLN A 132 2.48 -7.76 -2.05
N GLN A 133 2.01 -8.40 -0.99
CA GLN A 133 0.61 -8.57 -0.65
C GLN A 133 0.23 -7.68 0.52
N ASP A 134 -0.95 -7.11 0.46
CA ASP A 134 -1.53 -6.32 1.54
C ASP A 134 -2.93 -6.84 1.94
N PHE A 135 -3.41 -6.41 3.10
CA PHE A 135 -4.70 -6.86 3.60
C PHE A 135 -5.88 -6.39 2.73
N GLY A 136 -5.73 -5.29 1.98
CA GLY A 136 -6.74 -4.86 1.03
C GLY A 136 -6.84 -5.76 -0.20
N GLN A 137 -5.74 -6.43 -0.61
CA GLN A 137 -5.74 -7.51 -1.61
C GLN A 137 -6.40 -8.77 -1.02
N THR A 138 -6.10 -9.08 0.24
CA THR A 138 -6.77 -10.18 0.96
C THR A 138 -8.28 -9.98 1.03
N LEU A 139 -8.74 -8.79 1.38
CA LEU A 139 -10.18 -8.47 1.37
C LEU A 139 -10.78 -8.57 -0.04
N ALA A 140 -10.04 -8.17 -1.09
CA ALA A 140 -10.46 -8.33 -2.47
C ALA A 140 -10.61 -9.80 -2.85
N PHE A 141 -9.65 -10.64 -2.45
CA PHE A 141 -9.68 -12.08 -2.68
C PHE A 141 -10.94 -12.74 -2.08
N TYR A 142 -11.40 -12.25 -0.93
CA TYR A 142 -12.65 -12.70 -0.29
C TYR A 142 -13.90 -11.96 -0.78
N GLY A 143 -13.82 -11.22 -1.89
CA GLY A 143 -14.98 -10.60 -2.54
C GLY A 143 -15.46 -9.30 -1.89
N VAL A 144 -14.70 -8.70 -0.98
CA VAL A 144 -15.05 -7.39 -0.41
C VAL A 144 -14.93 -6.31 -1.49
N SER A 145 -16.00 -5.58 -1.74
CA SER A 145 -16.04 -4.52 -2.74
C SER A 145 -15.04 -3.40 -2.43
N GLU A 146 -14.57 -2.72 -3.46
CA GLU A 146 -13.56 -1.66 -3.32
C GLU A 146 -14.05 -0.44 -2.53
N GLY A 147 -15.34 -0.13 -2.67
CA GLY A 147 -15.96 1.03 -2.07
C GLY A 147 -15.51 2.37 -2.68
N PRO A 148 -16.00 3.49 -2.16
CA PRO A 148 -15.68 4.82 -2.66
C PRO A 148 -14.20 5.19 -2.41
N TYR A 149 -13.71 6.10 -3.27
CA TYR A 149 -12.41 6.74 -3.07
C TYR A 149 -12.49 7.77 -1.94
N VAL A 150 -11.49 7.76 -1.07
CA VAL A 150 -11.35 8.69 0.05
C VAL A 150 -9.90 9.18 0.13
N VAL A 151 -9.71 10.46 0.40
CA VAL A 151 -8.39 11.01 0.70
C VAL A 151 -8.27 11.13 2.20
N VAL A 152 -7.25 10.48 2.75
CA VAL A 152 -6.98 10.49 4.19
C VAL A 152 -5.87 11.51 4.47
N PRO A 153 -5.98 12.35 5.52
CA PRO A 153 -4.92 13.25 5.90
C PRO A 153 -3.60 12.50 6.10
N VAL A 154 -2.50 13.06 5.61
CA VAL A 154 -1.13 12.53 5.68
C VAL A 154 -0.90 11.30 4.80
N THR A 155 -1.81 10.31 4.79
CA THR A 155 -1.58 9.01 4.12
C THR A 155 -2.06 8.97 2.66
N GLY A 156 -2.75 10.01 2.19
CA GLY A 156 -3.13 10.17 0.79
C GLY A 156 -4.41 9.49 0.37
N GLY A 157 -4.61 9.41 -0.96
CA GLY A 157 -5.83 8.87 -1.56
C GLY A 157 -5.83 7.36 -1.71
N LYS A 158 -6.95 6.73 -1.36
CA LYS A 158 -7.16 5.28 -1.44
C LYS A 158 -8.64 4.94 -1.41
N THR A 159 -9.00 3.68 -1.70
CA THR A 159 -10.39 3.22 -1.56
C THR A 159 -10.74 2.89 -0.11
N SER A 160 -12.02 2.86 0.20
CA SER A 160 -12.49 2.50 1.56
C SER A 160 -11.98 1.14 2.01
N ARG A 161 -12.00 0.13 1.12
CA ARG A 161 -11.43 -1.19 1.41
C ARG A 161 -9.96 -1.11 1.82
N HIS A 162 -9.15 -0.34 1.07
CA HIS A 162 -7.73 -0.17 1.37
C HIS A 162 -7.52 0.59 2.69
N THR A 163 -8.31 1.62 2.95
CA THR A 163 -8.26 2.37 4.22
C THR A 163 -8.57 1.48 5.43
N ILE A 164 -9.63 0.66 5.33
CA ILE A 164 -9.98 -0.30 6.38
C ILE A 164 -8.88 -1.33 6.57
N ALA A 165 -8.30 -1.81 5.47
CA ALA A 165 -7.20 -2.76 5.52
C ALA A 165 -5.96 -2.20 6.24
N GLU A 166 -5.63 -0.92 6.04
CA GLU A 166 -4.53 -0.28 6.76
C GLU A 166 -4.80 -0.16 8.27
N VAL A 167 -6.04 0.19 8.64
CA VAL A 167 -6.44 0.22 10.06
C VAL A 167 -6.32 -1.17 10.69
N ILE A 168 -6.75 -2.22 9.99
CA ILE A 168 -6.60 -3.59 10.45
C ILE A 168 -5.13 -3.99 10.58
N ASN A 169 -4.30 -3.68 9.58
CA ASN A 169 -2.86 -3.93 9.64
C ASN A 169 -2.18 -3.21 10.81
N PHE A 170 -2.63 -2.00 11.14
CA PHE A 170 -2.12 -1.27 12.30
C PHE A 170 -2.49 -1.96 13.62
N VAL A 171 -3.72 -2.48 13.72
CA VAL A 171 -4.22 -3.18 14.93
C VAL A 171 -3.60 -4.58 15.07
N ILE A 172 -3.46 -5.32 13.96
CA ILE A 172 -2.90 -6.68 13.91
C ILE A 172 -1.39 -6.64 13.64
N ASN A 173 -0.70 -5.61 14.07
CA ASN A 173 0.74 -5.50 13.85
C ASN A 173 1.47 -6.75 14.39
N PRO A 174 2.07 -7.60 13.51
CA PRO A 174 2.70 -8.84 13.95
C PRO A 174 3.87 -8.61 14.91
N TYR A 175 4.50 -7.44 14.87
CA TYR A 175 5.62 -7.10 15.73
C TYR A 175 5.22 -6.86 17.18
N SER A 176 3.99 -6.39 17.45
CA SER A 176 3.50 -6.18 18.80
C SER A 176 3.36 -7.48 19.61
N ALA A 177 3.26 -8.61 18.89
CA ALA A 177 3.16 -9.95 19.52
C ALA A 177 4.53 -10.51 19.93
N PHE A 178 5.64 -9.97 19.41
CA PHE A 178 6.98 -10.56 19.57
C PHE A 178 7.90 -9.77 20.50
N THR A 179 7.53 -8.57 20.94
CA THR A 179 8.45 -7.74 21.73
C THR A 179 7.81 -7.08 22.94
N GLU A 180 8.41 -7.30 24.10
CA GLU A 180 8.20 -6.48 25.30
C GLU A 180 9.30 -5.41 25.46
N SER A 181 10.18 -5.26 24.45
CA SER A 181 11.32 -4.36 24.50
C SER A 181 10.96 -2.96 24.02
N LYS A 182 11.05 -1.98 24.90
CA LYS A 182 10.84 -0.55 24.57
C LYS A 182 11.72 -0.05 23.42
N THR A 183 12.93 -0.57 23.27
CA THR A 183 13.85 -0.19 22.19
C THR A 183 13.37 -0.66 20.83
N ILE A 184 12.82 -1.87 20.76
CA ILE A 184 12.26 -2.44 19.53
C ILE A 184 10.96 -1.70 19.18
N ASP A 185 10.10 -1.40 20.15
CA ASP A 185 8.89 -0.61 19.94
C ASP A 185 9.20 0.78 19.38
N GLN A 186 10.26 1.43 19.86
CA GLN A 186 10.70 2.70 19.31
C GLN A 186 11.19 2.56 17.86
N ALA A 187 12.01 1.55 17.56
CA ALA A 187 12.50 1.30 16.20
C ALA A 187 11.34 1.04 15.23
N ILE A 188 10.36 0.24 15.63
CA ILE A 188 9.14 -0.03 14.84
C ILE A 188 8.32 1.24 14.65
N SER A 189 8.24 2.12 15.65
CA SER A 189 7.51 3.39 15.57
C SER A 189 8.12 4.37 14.56
N PHE A 190 9.44 4.33 14.33
CA PHE A 190 10.11 5.13 13.31
C PHE A 190 10.02 4.57 11.89
N GLN A 191 9.71 3.29 11.75
CA GLN A 191 9.66 2.61 10.46
C GLN A 191 8.69 3.28 9.44
N PRO A 192 7.45 3.70 9.79
CA PRO A 192 6.58 4.36 8.84
C PRO A 192 7.16 5.69 8.32
N VAL A 193 7.84 6.46 9.18
CA VAL A 193 8.50 7.71 8.78
C VAL A 193 9.63 7.45 7.80
N LEU A 194 10.49 6.46 8.10
CA LEU A 194 11.59 6.06 7.23
C LEU A 194 11.07 5.56 5.87
N THR A 195 10.00 4.76 5.89
CA THR A 195 9.34 4.26 4.68
C THR A 195 8.81 5.41 3.82
N THR A 196 8.14 6.39 4.44
CA THR A 196 7.58 7.55 3.73
C THR A 196 8.67 8.40 3.10
N ILE A 197 9.74 8.72 3.84
CA ILE A 197 10.85 9.52 3.33
C ILE A 197 11.58 8.78 2.20
N SER A 198 11.92 7.51 2.39
CA SER A 198 12.63 6.74 1.37
C SER A 198 11.78 6.53 0.11
N TRP A 199 10.47 6.33 0.27
CA TRP A 199 9.54 6.23 -0.85
C TRP A 199 9.44 7.57 -1.60
N ARG A 200 9.26 8.69 -0.89
CA ARG A 200 9.16 10.03 -1.47
C ARG A 200 10.44 10.42 -2.21
N ALA A 201 11.59 10.08 -1.62
CA ALA A 201 12.90 10.34 -2.22
C ALA A 201 13.15 9.51 -3.48
N ARG A 202 12.73 8.24 -3.50
CA ARG A 202 12.84 7.35 -4.66
C ARG A 202 11.92 7.76 -5.81
N ASN A 203 10.74 8.29 -5.48
CA ASN A 203 9.76 8.74 -6.46
C ASN A 203 9.76 10.28 -6.61
N PHE A 204 10.89 10.95 -6.34
CA PHE A 204 10.98 12.40 -6.26
C PHE A 204 10.50 13.08 -7.55
N GLU A 205 11.05 12.68 -8.69
CA GLU A 205 10.69 13.26 -10.00
C GLU A 205 9.24 12.93 -10.38
N LEU A 206 8.79 11.70 -10.15
CA LEU A 206 7.43 11.27 -10.49
C LEU A 206 6.37 12.06 -9.69
N VAL A 207 6.60 12.25 -8.38
CA VAL A 207 5.67 12.99 -7.53
C VAL A 207 5.68 14.48 -7.89
N ASN A 208 6.85 15.05 -8.14
CA ASN A 208 6.97 16.46 -8.54
C ASN A 208 6.33 16.71 -9.93
N ASP A 209 6.50 15.80 -10.87
CA ASP A 209 5.83 15.88 -12.17
C ASP A 209 4.30 15.84 -12.01
N LEU A 210 3.80 14.96 -11.17
CA LEU A 210 2.37 14.88 -10.85
C LEU A 210 1.86 16.19 -10.22
N LYS A 211 2.62 16.79 -9.30
CA LYS A 211 2.22 18.02 -8.60
C LYS A 211 2.24 19.25 -9.50
N TYR A 212 3.37 19.45 -10.18
CA TYR A 212 3.65 20.73 -10.82
C TYR A 212 3.33 20.77 -12.33
N ASN A 213 3.28 19.61 -12.99
CA ASN A 213 3.07 19.51 -14.44
C ASN A 213 1.71 18.93 -14.84
N SER A 214 0.79 18.72 -13.88
CA SER A 214 -0.56 18.23 -14.18
C SER A 214 -1.56 19.37 -14.32
N LEU A 215 -2.50 19.25 -15.26
CA LEU A 215 -3.66 20.14 -15.34
C LEU A 215 -4.55 20.01 -14.09
N ASP A 216 -4.71 18.80 -13.60
CA ASP A 216 -5.44 18.48 -12.36
C ASP A 216 -4.67 17.37 -11.62
N ALA A 217 -3.83 17.76 -10.66
CA ALA A 217 -3.03 16.84 -9.86
C ALA A 217 -3.86 15.84 -9.05
N TYR A 218 -5.05 16.25 -8.58
CA TYR A 218 -5.97 15.37 -7.86
C TYR A 218 -6.47 14.24 -8.75
N VAL A 219 -6.97 14.56 -9.95
CA VAL A 219 -7.48 13.56 -10.89
C VAL A 219 -6.37 12.61 -11.33
N ARG A 220 -5.17 13.15 -11.61
CA ARG A 220 -4.00 12.35 -11.99
C ARG A 220 -3.57 11.40 -10.86
N ALA A 221 -3.53 11.87 -9.62
CA ALA A 221 -3.21 11.04 -8.45
C ALA A 221 -4.23 9.92 -8.24
N ARG A 222 -5.54 10.25 -8.35
CA ARG A 222 -6.63 9.27 -8.26
C ARG A 222 -6.51 8.19 -9.33
N SER A 223 -6.29 8.59 -10.57
CA SER A 223 -6.12 7.66 -11.70
C SER A 223 -4.89 6.75 -11.51
N ALA A 224 -3.76 7.32 -11.11
CA ALA A 224 -2.55 6.56 -10.83
C ALA A 224 -2.75 5.54 -9.69
N TYR A 225 -3.52 5.91 -8.64
CA TYR A 225 -3.88 4.99 -7.56
C TYR A 225 -4.67 3.79 -8.11
N TYR A 226 -5.74 4.03 -8.89
CA TYR A 226 -6.58 2.97 -9.44
C TYR A 226 -5.80 2.05 -10.38
N GLN A 227 -4.99 2.60 -11.28
CA GLN A 227 -4.15 1.81 -12.19
C GLN A 227 -3.16 0.91 -11.43
N ASN A 228 -2.48 1.46 -10.43
CA ASN A 228 -1.55 0.68 -9.61
C ASN A 228 -2.29 -0.41 -8.82
N ARG A 229 -3.44 -0.07 -8.24
CA ARG A 229 -4.23 -1.02 -7.46
C ARG A 229 -4.79 -2.15 -8.32
N PHE A 230 -5.29 -1.82 -9.50
CA PHE A 230 -5.77 -2.79 -10.46
C PHE A 230 -4.65 -3.77 -10.89
N LYS A 231 -3.47 -3.25 -11.24
CA LYS A 231 -2.31 -4.09 -11.57
C LYS A 231 -1.96 -5.06 -10.42
N LYS A 232 -1.93 -4.59 -9.19
CA LYS A 232 -1.64 -5.43 -8.02
C LYS A 232 -2.67 -6.55 -7.84
N ILE A 233 -3.95 -6.28 -8.03
CA ILE A 233 -5.01 -7.27 -7.86
C ILE A 233 -5.05 -8.26 -9.04
N GLN A 234 -4.79 -7.78 -10.27
CA GLN A 234 -4.77 -8.63 -11.47
C GLN A 234 -3.55 -9.56 -11.53
N SER A 235 -2.36 -9.04 -11.28
CA SER A 235 -1.14 -9.87 -11.26
C SER A 235 -1.26 -11.03 -10.29
N ASP A 236 -2.09 -10.85 -9.27
CA ASP A 236 -2.33 -11.83 -8.24
C ASP A 236 -3.29 -12.96 -8.65
N ASN A 237 -4.22 -12.68 -9.56
CA ASN A 237 -5.28 -13.64 -9.87
C ASN A 237 -4.93 -14.63 -11.00
N ASN A 238 -3.71 -14.53 -11.57
CA ASN A 238 -3.26 -15.35 -12.71
C ASN A 238 -4.31 -15.42 -13.84
N ILE A 239 -5.17 -14.41 -13.92
CA ILE A 239 -6.10 -14.21 -15.03
C ILE A 239 -5.21 -13.65 -16.13
N ASN A 240 -4.99 -14.44 -17.18
CA ASN A 240 -4.48 -13.94 -18.43
C ASN A 240 -5.32 -12.70 -18.77
N ALA A 241 -4.77 -11.51 -18.50
CA ALA A 241 -5.42 -10.30 -18.96
C ALA A 241 -5.54 -10.44 -20.47
N PRO A 242 -6.74 -10.29 -21.05
CA PRO A 242 -6.84 -10.20 -22.49
C PRO A 242 -5.89 -9.08 -22.91
N SER A 243 -5.16 -9.29 -23.98
CA SER A 243 -4.28 -8.31 -24.63
C SER A 243 -5.02 -7.00 -25.06
N GLU A 244 -6.28 -6.87 -24.71
CA GLU A 244 -7.12 -5.70 -24.95
C GLU A 244 -6.68 -4.44 -24.20
N ALA A 245 -6.07 -4.55 -23.02
CA ALA A 245 -5.55 -3.37 -22.33
C ALA A 245 -4.33 -2.80 -23.07
N ASP A 246 -3.47 -3.66 -23.61
CA ASP A 246 -2.33 -3.23 -24.41
C ASP A 246 -2.79 -2.73 -25.78
N SER A 247 -3.82 -3.35 -26.40
CA SER A 247 -4.40 -2.91 -27.67
C SER A 247 -5.13 -1.57 -27.60
N LEU A 248 -5.64 -1.17 -26.43
CA LEU A 248 -6.25 0.15 -26.23
C LEU A 248 -5.20 1.27 -26.18
N PHE A 249 -4.00 0.98 -25.70
CA PHE A 249 -2.89 1.97 -25.72
C PHE A 249 -2.25 2.08 -27.10
N ASP A 250 -2.09 0.97 -27.82
CA ASP A 250 -1.55 0.96 -29.19
C ASP A 250 -2.48 1.67 -30.18
N ASN A 251 -3.80 1.66 -29.96
CA ASN A 251 -4.75 2.37 -30.82
C ASN A 251 -4.77 3.88 -30.59
N LEU A 252 -4.30 4.38 -29.43
CA LEU A 252 -4.20 5.81 -29.16
C LEU A 252 -2.96 6.45 -29.80
N ASP A 253 -1.92 5.65 -30.07
CA ASP A 253 -0.69 6.13 -30.74
C ASP A 253 -0.78 6.08 -32.28
N THR A 254 -1.78 5.37 -32.84
CA THR A 254 -1.97 5.27 -34.30
C THR A 254 -2.90 6.33 -34.90
N GLU A 255 -3.57 7.13 -34.10
CA GLU A 255 -4.43 8.26 -34.57
C GLU A 255 -3.75 9.65 -34.48
N ARG A 256 -2.41 9.68 -34.53
CA ARG A 256 -1.66 10.94 -34.67
C ARG A 256 -0.98 11.07 -36.02
#